data_d930c9e24a729271c43bd6e849c98b26
#
_entry.id   d930c9e24a729271c43bd6e849c98b26
#
_cell.length_a   1.000
_cell.length_b   1.000
_cell.length_c   1.000
_cell.angle_alpha   90.00
_cell.angle_beta   90.00
_cell.angle_gamma   90.00
#
_symmetry.space_group_name_H-M   'P 1'
#
loop_
_entity.id
_entity.type
_entity.pdbx_description
1 polymer ?
#
loop_
_entity_poly.entity_id
_entity_poly.type
_entity_poly.pdbx_seq_one_letter_code
_entity_poly.pdbx_strand_id
1 'polypeptide(L)'
;MKYLTISIMIILALALAACGGKSEIVGTTWQWEAFQDTAEVNDLTVPDPENYTLTLNEDGTASIQADCNQVTWTYELDGSQLSFDTTGPATLAMCAEDSLDTQYLERLGATATFVLEDGTLYLNLWADAGNLVFGSP
;
A
#
# COMPACT_ATOMS: atom_id res chain seq x y z
N MET A 1 34.80 8.17 52.79
CA MET A 1 34.00 9.35 53.06
C MET A 1 33.95 10.19 51.76
N LYS A 2 32.85 10.62 51.27
CA LYS A 2 32.70 11.64 50.24
C LYS A 2 32.91 11.28 48.77
N TYR A 3 32.70 10.04 48.33
CA TYR A 3 32.79 9.74 46.90
C TYR A 3 31.57 8.92 46.41
N LEU A 4 30.46 9.14 47.00
CA LEU A 4 29.27 8.31 46.77
C LEU A 4 28.07 9.09 46.24
N THR A 5 28.20 10.00 45.34
CA THR A 5 27.01 10.71 44.87
C THR A 5 27.04 11.19 43.42
N ILE A 6 27.94 10.74 42.59
CA ILE A 6 28.01 11.26 41.21
C ILE A 6 27.77 10.17 40.14
N SER A 7 27.35 8.99 40.52
CA SER A 7 27.19 7.88 39.56
C SER A 7 25.76 7.52 39.18
N ILE A 8 24.77 8.34 39.43
CA ILE A 8 23.37 7.97 39.17
C ILE A 8 22.65 9.06 38.40
N MET A 9 23.24 9.57 37.36
CA MET A 9 22.49 10.40 36.41
C MET A 9 22.96 10.25 34.98
N ILE A 10 23.27 9.04 34.59
CA ILE A 10 23.32 8.65 33.19
C ILE A 10 22.17 7.66 32.99
N ILE A 11 21.00 8.03 33.38
CA ILE A 11 19.76 7.38 32.98
C ILE A 11 19.30 8.12 31.75
N LEU A 12 19.69 7.54 30.62
CA LEU A 12 18.72 6.99 29.76
C LEU A 12 17.72 8.02 29.23
N ALA A 13 18.22 8.97 28.51
CA ALA A 13 17.46 9.53 27.42
C ALA A 13 17.44 8.49 26.27
N LEU A 14 16.88 7.31 26.51
CA LEU A 14 16.25 6.57 25.42
C LEU A 14 15.10 7.48 24.98
N ALA A 15 15.39 8.36 24.07
CA ALA A 15 14.39 8.96 23.26
C ALA A 15 13.65 7.77 22.62
N LEU A 16 12.47 7.48 23.15
CA LEU A 16 11.44 6.88 22.36
C LEU A 16 11.24 7.84 21.20
N ALA A 17 11.94 7.57 20.12
CA ALA A 17 11.47 7.96 18.82
C ALA A 17 10.15 7.18 18.63
N ALA A 18 9.10 7.65 19.25
CA ALA A 18 7.77 7.34 18.85
C ALA A 18 7.69 7.84 17.42
N CYS A 19 7.90 6.93 16.47
CA CYS A 19 7.60 7.16 15.09
C CYS A 19 6.10 7.38 14.97
N GLY A 20 5.62 8.60 15.28
CA GLY A 20 4.42 9.19 14.73
C GLY A 20 4.68 9.52 13.27
N GLY A 21 5.48 8.71 12.57
CA GLY A 21 5.85 8.87 11.19
C GLY A 21 4.72 8.37 10.30
N LYS A 22 4.44 9.12 9.25
CA LYS A 22 3.68 8.67 8.09
C LYS A 22 4.13 7.26 7.73
N SER A 23 3.17 6.38 7.42
CA SER A 23 3.50 5.06 6.94
C SER A 23 4.42 5.18 5.72
N GLU A 24 5.45 4.36 5.65
CA GLU A 24 6.43 4.37 4.54
C GLU A 24 5.80 4.14 3.17
N ILE A 25 4.55 3.66 3.14
CA ILE A 25 3.81 3.43 1.90
C ILE A 25 3.08 4.67 1.37
N VAL A 26 2.98 5.75 2.17
CA VAL A 26 2.32 7.01 1.77
C VAL A 26 3.31 7.90 1.02
N GLY A 27 2.85 8.50 -0.08
CA GLY A 27 3.64 9.40 -0.91
C GLY A 27 4.50 8.71 -1.98
N THR A 28 4.56 7.39 -1.98
CA THR A 28 5.23 6.61 -3.03
C THR A 28 4.22 6.23 -4.11
N THR A 29 4.62 6.31 -5.37
CA THR A 29 3.85 5.76 -6.47
C THR A 29 4.24 4.30 -6.64
N TRP A 30 3.32 3.42 -6.35
CA TRP A 30 3.47 1.98 -6.44
C TRP A 30 2.99 1.47 -7.79
N GLN A 31 3.73 0.56 -8.43
CA GLN A 31 3.37 -0.10 -9.69
C GLN A 31 2.94 -1.54 -9.42
N TRP A 32 1.76 -1.92 -9.91
CA TRP A 32 1.25 -3.28 -9.74
C TRP A 32 1.98 -4.25 -10.66
N GLU A 33 2.78 -5.12 -10.10
CA GLU A 33 3.64 -6.06 -10.83
C GLU A 33 3.04 -7.46 -10.97
N ALA A 34 2.28 -7.89 -9.95
CA ALA A 34 1.73 -9.24 -9.92
C ALA A 34 0.51 -9.36 -9.01
N PHE A 35 -0.25 -10.41 -9.23
CA PHE A 35 -1.21 -10.95 -8.28
C PHE A 35 -0.81 -12.39 -7.96
N GLN A 36 -0.77 -12.71 -6.67
CA GLN A 36 -0.50 -14.03 -6.13
C GLN A 36 -1.79 -14.57 -5.51
N ASP A 37 -2.35 -15.59 -6.13
CA ASP A 37 -3.54 -16.29 -5.63
C ASP A 37 -3.13 -17.26 -4.52
N THR A 38 -3.86 -17.30 -3.44
CA THR A 38 -3.61 -18.26 -2.34
C THR A 38 -3.69 -19.71 -2.81
N ALA A 39 -4.52 -20.00 -3.80
CA ALA A 39 -4.64 -21.33 -4.41
C ALA A 39 -3.65 -21.58 -5.55
N GLU A 40 -2.82 -20.60 -5.90
CA GLU A 40 -1.85 -20.66 -7.02
C GLU A 40 -2.48 -20.97 -8.39
N VAL A 41 -3.79 -20.77 -8.53
CA VAL A 41 -4.54 -21.10 -9.77
C VAL A 41 -4.65 -19.90 -10.69
N ASN A 42 -4.72 -18.68 -10.12
CA ASN A 42 -4.96 -17.45 -10.87
C ASN A 42 -3.79 -16.45 -10.68
N ASP A 43 -2.59 -16.95 -10.50
CA ASP A 43 -1.41 -16.10 -10.47
C ASP A 43 -1.29 -15.30 -11.77
N LEU A 44 -0.98 -14.02 -11.64
CA LEU A 44 -0.90 -13.09 -12.75
C LEU A 44 0.37 -12.26 -12.65
N THR A 45 1.12 -12.14 -13.74
CA THR A 45 2.17 -11.14 -13.92
C THR A 45 1.61 -10.02 -14.79
N VAL A 46 1.75 -8.79 -14.34
CA VAL A 46 1.27 -7.61 -15.07
C VAL A 46 2.29 -7.25 -16.16
N PRO A 47 1.89 -7.21 -17.42
CA PRO A 47 2.82 -6.96 -18.53
C PRO A 47 3.44 -5.55 -18.52
N ASP A 48 2.62 -4.55 -18.18
CA ASP A 48 2.99 -3.13 -18.22
C ASP A 48 2.65 -2.46 -16.87
N PRO A 49 3.45 -2.72 -15.81
CA PRO A 49 3.16 -2.25 -14.44
C PRO A 49 3.00 -0.73 -14.32
N GLU A 50 3.68 0.03 -15.18
CA GLU A 50 3.60 1.49 -15.22
C GLU A 50 2.20 2.02 -15.57
N ASN A 51 1.33 1.19 -16.17
CA ASN A 51 -0.05 1.53 -16.48
C ASN A 51 -1.01 1.28 -15.30
N TYR A 52 -0.54 0.64 -14.24
CA TYR A 52 -1.36 0.27 -13.08
C TYR A 52 -0.70 0.75 -11.79
N THR A 53 -1.01 1.96 -11.39
CA THR A 53 -0.33 2.60 -10.26
C THR A 53 -1.27 2.95 -9.12
N LEU A 54 -0.71 3.00 -7.91
CA LEU A 54 -1.35 3.44 -6.68
C LEU A 54 -0.45 4.44 -5.96
N THR A 55 -0.99 5.61 -5.62
CA THR A 55 -0.34 6.56 -4.73
C THR A 55 -1.29 6.89 -3.58
N LEU A 56 -0.89 6.57 -2.36
CA LEU A 56 -1.59 7.00 -1.16
C LEU A 56 -1.12 8.40 -0.80
N ASN A 57 -2.01 9.39 -0.90
CA ASN A 57 -1.69 10.78 -0.62
C ASN A 57 -1.84 11.10 0.88
N GLU A 58 -1.11 12.08 1.36
CA GLU A 58 -1.13 12.48 2.78
C GLU A 58 -2.47 13.04 3.25
N ASP A 59 -3.32 13.46 2.32
CA ASP A 59 -4.66 14.00 2.59
C ASP A 59 -5.75 12.91 2.75
N GLY A 60 -5.38 11.63 2.70
CA GLY A 60 -6.30 10.50 2.81
C GLY A 60 -6.92 10.08 1.47
N THR A 61 -6.49 10.66 0.36
CA THR A 61 -6.91 10.22 -0.97
C THR A 61 -5.94 9.20 -1.57
N ALA A 62 -6.44 8.34 -2.42
CA ALA A 62 -5.67 7.39 -3.21
C ALA A 62 -5.82 7.75 -4.69
N SER A 63 -4.70 8.11 -5.32
CA SER A 63 -4.63 8.33 -6.76
C SER A 63 -4.28 7.02 -7.45
N ILE A 64 -5.13 6.58 -8.36
CA ILE A 64 -5.01 5.27 -9.02
C ILE A 64 -5.04 5.49 -10.53
N GLN A 65 -4.06 4.93 -11.22
CA GLN A 65 -4.13 4.72 -12.65
C GLN A 65 -4.46 3.26 -12.91
N ALA A 66 -5.54 3.00 -13.62
CA ALA A 66 -5.97 1.68 -14.04
C ALA A 66 -6.01 1.65 -15.57
N ASP A 67 -4.85 1.43 -16.17
CA ASP A 67 -4.58 1.50 -17.60
C ASP A 67 -5.03 2.87 -18.19
N CYS A 68 -6.07 2.89 -19.01
CA CYS A 68 -6.58 4.13 -19.63
C CYS A 68 -7.46 4.97 -18.69
N ASN A 69 -7.77 4.50 -17.48
CA ASN A 69 -8.63 5.18 -16.52
C ASN A 69 -7.84 5.78 -15.35
N GLN A 70 -8.33 6.95 -14.88
CA GLN A 70 -7.85 7.60 -13.65
C GLN A 70 -8.96 7.54 -12.60
N VAL A 71 -8.60 7.10 -11.40
CA VAL A 71 -9.54 6.92 -10.29
C VAL A 71 -8.98 7.62 -9.05
N THR A 72 -9.86 8.28 -8.31
CA THR A 72 -9.53 8.85 -7.01
C THR A 72 -10.47 8.28 -5.96
N TRP A 73 -9.93 7.47 -5.07
CA TRP A 73 -10.63 6.95 -3.89
C TRP A 73 -10.17 7.66 -2.62
N THR A 74 -10.77 7.32 -1.50
CA THR A 74 -10.22 7.62 -0.19
C THR A 74 -9.77 6.31 0.46
N TYR A 75 -8.82 6.40 1.39
CA TYR A 75 -8.32 5.24 2.11
C TYR A 75 -8.31 5.49 3.61
N GLU A 76 -8.38 4.41 4.37
CA GLU A 76 -8.13 4.39 5.80
C GLU A 76 -6.94 3.48 6.09
N LEU A 77 -6.02 3.99 6.91
CA LEU A 77 -4.80 3.31 7.30
C LEU A 77 -4.70 3.30 8.82
N ASP A 78 -4.73 2.11 9.42
CA ASP A 78 -4.60 1.90 10.86
C ASP A 78 -3.64 0.73 11.13
N GLY A 79 -2.42 1.06 11.55
CA GLY A 79 -1.36 0.05 11.67
C GLY A 79 -1.09 -0.64 10.33
N SER A 80 -1.31 -1.93 10.26
CA SER A 80 -1.21 -2.73 9.03
C SER A 80 -2.53 -2.89 8.28
N GLN A 81 -3.63 -2.33 8.79
CA GLN A 81 -4.91 -2.34 8.12
C GLN A 81 -4.97 -1.23 7.08
N LEU A 82 -5.38 -1.57 5.88
CA LEU A 82 -5.58 -0.65 4.77
C LEU A 82 -6.88 -1.00 4.07
N SER A 83 -7.76 -0.02 3.93
CA SER A 83 -9.02 -0.18 3.21
C SER A 83 -9.30 1.02 2.33
N PHE A 84 -10.07 0.81 1.28
CA PHE A 84 -10.45 1.83 0.32
C PHE A 84 -11.97 2.03 0.28
N ASP A 85 -12.40 3.29 0.23
CA ASP A 85 -13.75 3.64 -0.19
C ASP A 85 -13.74 3.84 -1.71
N THR A 86 -14.42 2.96 -2.41
CA THR A 86 -14.40 2.86 -3.86
C THR A 86 -15.43 3.77 -4.55
N THR A 87 -16.10 4.66 -3.82
CA THR A 87 -17.17 5.52 -4.34
C THR A 87 -16.68 6.84 -4.96
N GLY A 88 -15.37 7.04 -5.06
CA GLY A 88 -14.77 8.28 -5.57
C GLY A 88 -14.87 8.47 -7.08
N PRO A 89 -14.45 9.66 -7.57
CA PRO A 89 -14.46 9.97 -8.99
C PRO A 89 -13.58 9.04 -9.83
N ALA A 90 -14.06 8.69 -11.01
CA ALA A 90 -13.32 7.88 -11.98
C ALA A 90 -13.63 8.33 -13.40
N THR A 91 -12.64 8.24 -14.30
CA THR A 91 -12.92 8.24 -15.73
C THR A 91 -13.44 6.86 -16.11
N LEU A 92 -14.30 6.79 -17.11
CA LEU A 92 -14.94 5.56 -17.57
C LEU A 92 -14.66 5.33 -19.06
N ALA A 93 -13.39 5.46 -19.44
CA ALA A 93 -12.97 5.13 -20.80
C ALA A 93 -13.01 3.60 -21.00
N MET A 94 -13.33 3.18 -22.22
CA MET A 94 -13.20 1.78 -22.60
C MET A 94 -11.75 1.52 -22.98
N CYS A 95 -11.05 0.77 -22.16
CA CYS A 95 -9.66 0.38 -22.43
C CYS A 95 -9.58 -0.73 -23.48
N ALA A 96 -8.37 -1.11 -23.89
CA ALA A 96 -8.16 -2.23 -24.80
C ALA A 96 -8.71 -3.55 -24.23
N GLU A 97 -8.99 -4.53 -25.09
CA GLU A 97 -9.60 -5.81 -24.67
C GLU A 97 -8.74 -6.62 -23.71
N ASP A 98 -7.43 -6.44 -23.76
CA ASP A 98 -6.45 -7.10 -22.89
C ASP A 98 -6.13 -6.29 -21.62
N SER A 99 -6.82 -5.19 -21.39
CA SER A 99 -6.64 -4.37 -20.19
C SER A 99 -6.98 -5.12 -18.92
N LEU A 100 -6.21 -4.90 -17.88
CA LEU A 100 -6.44 -5.44 -16.55
C LEU A 100 -7.16 -4.43 -15.62
N ASP A 101 -7.67 -3.33 -16.15
CA ASP A 101 -8.25 -2.21 -15.39
C ASP A 101 -9.33 -2.66 -14.41
N THR A 102 -10.30 -3.44 -14.86
CA THR A 102 -11.39 -3.97 -14.04
C THR A 102 -10.87 -4.90 -12.95
N GLN A 103 -10.00 -5.85 -13.30
CA GLN A 103 -9.42 -6.78 -12.34
C GLN A 103 -8.56 -6.06 -11.29
N TYR A 104 -7.81 -5.05 -11.71
CA TYR A 104 -6.98 -4.24 -10.82
C TYR A 104 -7.83 -3.50 -9.79
N LEU A 105 -8.86 -2.78 -10.24
CA LEU A 105 -9.74 -2.02 -9.35
C LEU A 105 -10.54 -2.91 -8.41
N GLU A 106 -11.07 -4.04 -8.88
CA GLU A 106 -11.79 -5.00 -8.03
C GLU A 106 -10.91 -5.55 -6.92
N ARG A 107 -9.68 -5.99 -7.25
CA ARG A 107 -8.74 -6.52 -6.28
C ARG A 107 -8.25 -5.45 -5.33
N LEU A 108 -7.92 -4.27 -5.84
CA LEU A 108 -7.50 -3.14 -5.01
C LEU A 108 -8.58 -2.75 -3.99
N GLY A 109 -9.85 -2.71 -4.42
CA GLY A 109 -10.99 -2.45 -3.53
C GLY A 109 -11.22 -3.52 -2.47
N ALA A 110 -10.70 -4.73 -2.67
CA ALA A 110 -10.79 -5.84 -1.71
C ALA A 110 -9.62 -5.90 -0.72
N THR A 111 -8.73 -4.92 -0.71
CA THR A 111 -7.61 -4.84 0.22
C THR A 111 -8.08 -4.81 1.67
N ALA A 112 -7.43 -5.56 2.54
CA ALA A 112 -7.70 -5.60 3.97
C ALA A 112 -6.48 -5.18 4.82
N THR A 113 -5.30 -5.66 4.46
CA THR A 113 -4.05 -5.35 5.16
C THR A 113 -2.90 -5.16 4.17
N PHE A 114 -1.78 -4.64 4.65
CA PHE A 114 -0.57 -4.54 3.85
C PHE A 114 0.66 -5.01 4.61
N VAL A 115 1.67 -5.40 3.85
CA VAL A 115 3.04 -5.65 4.32
C VAL A 115 4.01 -4.95 3.38
N LEU A 116 4.97 -4.23 3.95
CA LEU A 116 6.11 -3.69 3.20
C LEU A 116 7.36 -4.48 3.60
N GLU A 117 7.96 -5.17 2.64
CA GLU A 117 9.11 -6.02 2.86
C GLU A 117 10.13 -5.82 1.73
N ASP A 118 11.35 -5.47 2.10
CA ASP A 118 12.46 -5.26 1.15
C ASP A 118 12.12 -4.34 -0.05
N GLY A 119 11.32 -3.29 0.20
CA GLY A 119 10.90 -2.34 -0.83
C GLY A 119 9.73 -2.82 -1.71
N THR A 120 9.20 -3.99 -1.47
CA THR A 120 8.00 -4.54 -2.12
C THR A 120 6.78 -4.35 -1.22
N LEU A 121 5.73 -3.79 -1.77
CA LEU A 121 4.45 -3.62 -1.09
C LEU A 121 3.50 -4.77 -1.47
N TYR A 122 3.03 -5.49 -0.46
CA TYR A 122 2.01 -6.53 -0.59
C TYR A 122 0.69 -6.02 -0.02
N LEU A 123 -0.36 -6.01 -0.81
CA LEU A 123 -1.71 -5.75 -0.35
C LEU A 123 -2.47 -7.07 -0.26
N ASN A 124 -2.78 -7.48 0.97
CA ASN A 124 -3.49 -8.72 1.23
C ASN A 124 -4.99 -8.49 1.13
N LEU A 125 -5.67 -9.35 0.42
CA LEU A 125 -7.10 -9.26 0.17
C LEU A 125 -7.92 -9.93 1.27
N TRP A 126 -9.17 -9.52 1.40
CA TRP A 126 -10.14 -10.13 2.29
C TRP A 126 -10.28 -11.64 2.04
N ALA A 127 -10.51 -12.39 3.11
CA ALA A 127 -10.75 -13.83 3.07
C ALA A 127 -9.60 -14.64 2.45
N ASP A 128 -8.36 -14.17 2.62
CA ASP A 128 -7.16 -14.81 2.08
C ASP A 128 -7.24 -15.08 0.57
N ALA A 129 -7.89 -14.18 -0.17
CA ALA A 129 -8.10 -14.35 -1.62
C ALA A 129 -6.81 -14.18 -2.44
N GLY A 130 -5.73 -13.72 -1.82
CA GLY A 130 -4.44 -13.51 -2.45
C GLY A 130 -3.84 -12.15 -2.14
N ASN A 131 -2.76 -11.82 -2.85
CA ASN A 131 -2.00 -10.58 -2.65
C ASN A 131 -1.79 -9.86 -3.97
N LEU A 132 -2.01 -8.55 -3.97
CA LEU A 132 -1.43 -7.67 -4.98
C LEU A 132 0.01 -7.36 -4.60
N VAL A 133 0.92 -7.46 -5.55
CA VAL A 133 2.36 -7.20 -5.38
C VAL A 133 2.73 -5.94 -6.13
N PHE A 134 3.31 -4.98 -5.43
CA PHE A 134 3.72 -3.70 -5.98
C PHE A 134 5.20 -3.46 -5.79
N GLY A 135 5.85 -2.94 -6.84
CA GLY A 135 7.18 -2.37 -6.79
C GLY A 135 7.13 -0.83 -6.77
N SER A 136 8.23 -0.22 -6.36
CA SER A 136 8.46 1.22 -6.59
C SER A 136 9.34 1.38 -7.83
N PRO A 137 9.05 2.37 -8.69
CA PRO A 137 9.89 2.66 -9.85
C PRO A 137 11.28 3.14 -9.48
#